data_dd337418119f746dbd218785f6459b4b
#
_entry.id   dd337418119f746dbd218785f6459b4b
#
_cell.length_a   1.000
_cell.length_b   1.000
_cell.length_c   1.000
_cell.angle_alpha   90.00
_cell.angle_beta   90.00
_cell.angle_gamma   90.00
#
_symmetry.space_group_name_H-M   'P 1'
#
loop_
_entity.id
_entity.type
_entity.pdbx_description
1 polymer ?
#
loop_
_entity_poly.entity_id
_entity_poly.type
_entity_poly.pdbx_seq_one_letter_code
_entity_poly.pdbx_strand_id
1 'polypeptide(L)'
;MYAVIKTGGKQYRVQPGDVIVVEKLDGDAGANVSFGDVLMLGGDKGVTLGAPMIAGASVAATLIETRKGEKVKIFKKTRRQGYRRTNGHRQMESVLQIMGIEGSGESAKWDGEVNMMTKAEINARARGLAPRAETTEVEAEPVPVTEAAEAPVAAKKAPAKKAAAKTETAASTDEA
;
A
#
# COMPACT_ATOMS: atom_id res chain seq x y z
N MET A 1 0.97 27.68 6.44
CA MET A 1 2.16 26.83 6.65
C MET A 1 2.18 25.71 5.62
N TYR A 2 3.32 25.34 5.06
CA TYR A 2 3.49 24.19 4.17
C TYR A 2 4.76 23.43 4.52
N ALA A 3 4.82 22.16 4.13
CA ALA A 3 5.99 21.32 4.31
C ALA A 3 6.43 20.69 2.99
N VAL A 4 7.70 20.35 2.87
CA VAL A 4 8.22 19.47 1.82
C VAL A 4 8.67 18.20 2.48
N ILE A 5 7.98 17.11 2.16
CA ILE A 5 8.25 15.76 2.67
C ILE A 5 8.94 14.92 1.60
N LYS A 6 9.73 13.93 2.04
CA LYS A 6 10.34 12.93 1.17
C LYS A 6 9.73 11.57 1.49
N THR A 7 9.10 10.94 0.49
CA THR A 7 8.54 9.59 0.62
C THR A 7 8.55 8.87 -0.72
N GLY A 8 8.72 7.54 -0.73
CA GLY A 8 8.74 6.73 -1.94
C GLY A 8 9.76 7.18 -3.00
N GLY A 9 10.88 7.79 -2.59
CA GLY A 9 11.89 8.32 -3.51
C GLY A 9 11.52 9.63 -4.21
N LYS A 10 10.38 10.24 -3.85
CA LYS A 10 9.87 11.50 -4.40
C LYS A 10 9.74 12.54 -3.31
N GLN A 11 9.61 13.81 -3.72
CA GLN A 11 9.39 14.94 -2.83
C GLN A 11 8.01 15.55 -3.12
N TYR A 12 7.29 15.87 -2.06
CA TYR A 12 5.96 16.44 -2.15
C TYR A 12 5.89 17.71 -1.31
N ARG A 13 5.39 18.78 -1.91
CA ARG A 13 4.99 19.97 -1.16
C ARG A 13 3.55 19.78 -0.72
N VAL A 14 3.31 19.90 0.58
CA VAL A 14 2.02 19.61 1.20
C VAL A 14 1.56 20.72 2.13
N GLN A 15 0.25 20.91 2.18
CA GLN A 15 -0.43 21.80 3.12
C GLN A 15 -1.48 21.00 3.89
N PRO A 16 -1.90 21.44 5.08
CA PRO A 16 -3.02 20.84 5.79
C PRO A 16 -4.29 20.84 4.90
N GLY A 17 -4.95 19.67 4.78
CA GLY A 17 -6.13 19.50 3.93
C GLY A 17 -5.82 19.00 2.51
N ASP A 18 -4.56 18.96 2.07
CA ASP A 18 -4.20 18.47 0.76
C ASP A 18 -4.37 16.95 0.65
N VAL A 19 -4.80 16.50 -0.53
CA VAL A 19 -4.83 15.08 -0.91
C VAL A 19 -3.67 14.79 -1.83
N ILE A 20 -2.81 13.87 -1.41
CA ILE A 20 -1.62 13.47 -2.17
C ILE A 20 -1.67 11.99 -2.54
N VAL A 21 -1.02 11.64 -3.63
CA VAL A 21 -0.84 10.27 -4.10
C VAL A 21 0.64 9.92 -3.97
N VAL A 22 0.93 8.91 -3.16
CA VAL A 22 2.30 8.43 -2.92
C VAL A 22 2.44 6.97 -3.34
N GLU A 23 3.67 6.47 -3.37
CA GLU A 23 3.91 5.04 -3.57
C GLU A 23 3.25 4.23 -2.43
N LYS A 24 2.93 2.98 -2.72
CA LYS A 24 2.23 2.11 -1.78
C LYS A 24 2.84 2.15 -0.38
N LEU A 25 2.01 2.50 0.59
CA LEU A 25 2.28 2.36 2.02
C LEU A 25 1.47 1.19 2.56
N ASP A 26 1.98 0.56 3.61
CA ASP A 26 1.27 -0.48 4.34
C ASP A 26 0.29 0.17 5.33
N GLY A 27 -0.91 -0.32 5.37
CA GLY A 27 -2.00 0.17 6.22
C GLY A 27 -3.36 0.02 5.55
N ASP A 28 -4.40 0.03 6.38
CA ASP A 28 -5.79 -0.04 5.95
C ASP A 28 -6.38 1.37 5.76
N ALA A 29 -7.48 1.46 5.03
CA ALA A 29 -8.21 2.72 4.88
C ALA A 29 -8.62 3.28 6.25
N GLY A 30 -8.36 4.56 6.49
CA GLY A 30 -8.55 5.23 7.78
C GLY A 30 -7.33 5.19 8.71
N ALA A 31 -6.26 4.46 8.37
CA ALA A 31 -5.05 4.44 9.18
C ALA A 31 -4.34 5.80 9.17
N ASN A 32 -3.84 6.20 10.33
CA ASN A 32 -3.02 7.40 10.45
C ASN A 32 -1.55 7.07 10.16
N VAL A 33 -0.95 7.88 9.31
CA VAL A 33 0.45 7.77 8.89
C VAL A 33 1.17 9.05 9.27
N SER A 34 2.36 8.94 9.85
CA SER A 34 3.22 10.08 10.17
C SER A 34 4.49 10.04 9.32
N PHE A 35 4.79 11.16 8.67
CA PHE A 35 6.03 11.36 7.90
C PHE A 35 7.00 12.19 8.72
N GLY A 36 8.16 11.60 9.07
CA GLY A 36 9.25 12.27 9.77
C GLY A 36 10.30 12.90 8.83
N ASP A 37 10.33 12.47 7.56
CA ASP A 37 11.29 12.95 6.58
C ASP A 37 10.88 14.30 5.99
N VAL A 38 10.95 15.35 6.81
CA VAL A 38 10.61 16.72 6.42
C VAL A 38 11.88 17.45 6.05
N LEU A 39 11.97 17.88 4.79
CA LEU A 39 13.14 18.58 4.23
C LEU A 39 13.07 20.08 4.46
N MET A 40 11.86 20.65 4.40
CA MET A 40 11.64 22.07 4.49
C MET A 40 10.27 22.36 5.12
N LEU A 41 10.22 23.40 5.94
CA LEU A 41 8.99 23.98 6.45
C LEU A 41 8.91 25.46 6.03
N GLY A 42 7.78 25.85 5.51
CA GLY A 42 7.49 27.25 5.22
C GLY A 42 6.27 27.71 6.00
N GLY A 43 6.46 28.71 6.82
CA GLY A 43 5.42 29.37 7.60
C GLY A 43 5.42 30.87 7.40
N ASP A 44 4.63 31.58 8.20
CA ASP A 44 4.53 33.05 8.11
C ASP A 44 5.81 33.76 8.58
N LYS A 45 6.59 33.10 9.41
CA LYS A 45 7.86 33.62 9.93
C LYS A 45 9.05 33.40 9.00
N GLY A 46 8.86 32.65 7.92
CA GLY A 46 9.91 32.34 6.95
C GLY A 46 10.00 30.88 6.60
N VAL A 47 11.12 30.53 5.96
CA VAL A 47 11.39 29.16 5.48
C VAL A 47 12.53 28.55 6.30
N THR A 48 12.28 27.39 6.89
CA THR A 48 13.29 26.61 7.60
C THR A 48 13.72 25.44 6.70
N LEU A 49 15.02 25.36 6.42
CA LEU A 49 15.60 24.27 5.63
C LEU A 49 16.27 23.25 6.56
N GLY A 50 16.06 21.98 6.27
CA GLY A 50 16.74 20.88 6.95
C GLY A 50 18.13 20.60 6.36
N ALA A 51 19.04 20.04 7.16
CA ALA A 51 20.34 19.60 6.69
C ALA A 51 20.60 18.13 7.11
N PRO A 52 20.10 17.14 6.39
CA PRO A 52 19.16 17.15 5.26
C PRO A 52 17.68 17.22 5.67
N MET A 53 17.32 16.90 6.92
CA MET A 53 15.96 16.86 7.46
C MET A 53 15.86 17.76 8.69
N ILE A 54 14.66 18.21 8.99
CA ILE A 54 14.38 19.03 10.17
C ILE A 54 14.06 18.10 11.33
N ALA A 55 14.89 18.14 12.38
CA ALA A 55 14.66 17.35 13.58
C ALA A 55 13.37 17.79 14.30
N GLY A 56 12.56 16.82 14.70
CA GLY A 56 11.31 17.07 15.42
C GLY A 56 10.16 17.61 14.56
N ALA A 57 10.33 17.66 13.25
CA ALA A 57 9.22 17.96 12.34
C ALA A 57 8.50 16.68 11.93
N SER A 58 7.17 16.75 11.88
CA SER A 58 6.33 15.64 11.43
C SER A 58 5.12 16.14 10.64
N VAL A 59 4.67 15.31 9.71
CA VAL A 59 3.46 15.54 8.95
C VAL A 59 2.52 14.37 9.17
N ALA A 60 1.36 14.65 9.76
CA ALA A 60 0.31 13.67 9.99
C ALA A 60 -0.62 13.60 8.78
N ALA A 61 -0.90 12.39 8.33
CA ALA A 61 -1.81 12.12 7.23
C ALA A 61 -2.70 10.93 7.53
N THR A 62 -3.87 10.86 6.89
CA THR A 62 -4.79 9.72 6.99
C THR A 62 -4.85 9.03 5.63
N LEU A 63 -4.73 7.70 5.62
CA LEU A 63 -4.84 6.89 4.42
C LEU A 63 -6.30 6.76 3.99
N ILE A 64 -6.63 7.23 2.79
CA ILE A 64 -7.98 7.14 2.24
C ILE A 64 -8.18 5.79 1.55
N GLU A 65 -7.34 5.48 0.57
CA GLU A 65 -7.40 4.23 -0.19
C GLU A 65 -6.03 3.81 -0.72
N THR A 66 -5.86 2.52 -0.93
CA THR A 66 -4.75 1.97 -1.72
C THR A 66 -5.29 1.44 -3.03
N ARG A 67 -4.86 2.05 -4.15
CA ARG A 67 -5.40 1.73 -5.47
C ARG A 67 -4.31 1.44 -6.49
N LYS A 68 -4.73 0.88 -7.63
CA LYS A 68 -3.86 0.77 -8.81
C LYS A 68 -3.86 2.08 -9.57
N GLY A 69 -2.70 2.64 -9.81
CA GLY A 69 -2.48 3.82 -10.64
C GLY A 69 -2.90 3.63 -12.10
N GLU A 70 -2.56 4.58 -12.94
CA GLU A 70 -2.86 4.51 -14.37
C GLU A 70 -2.05 3.40 -15.05
N LYS A 71 -2.66 2.78 -16.07
CA LYS A 71 -2.01 1.73 -16.84
C LYS A 71 -1.03 2.35 -17.84
N VAL A 72 0.25 2.14 -17.62
CA VAL A 72 1.30 2.51 -18.58
C VAL A 72 1.41 1.40 -19.63
N LYS A 73 1.15 1.73 -20.89
CA LYS A 73 1.33 0.83 -22.03
C LYS A 73 2.78 0.92 -22.50
N ILE A 74 3.48 -0.21 -22.45
CA ILE A 74 4.86 -0.32 -22.89
C ILE A 74 4.87 -1.03 -24.24
N PHE A 75 5.22 -0.31 -25.29
CA PHE A 75 5.34 -0.86 -26.64
C PHE A 75 6.79 -0.98 -27.02
N LYS A 76 7.22 -2.21 -27.33
CA LYS A 76 8.57 -2.52 -27.82
C LYS A 76 8.49 -2.88 -29.29
N LYS A 77 9.30 -2.26 -30.12
CA LYS A 77 9.44 -2.51 -31.55
C LYS A 77 10.92 -2.48 -31.92
N THR A 78 11.39 -3.51 -32.61
CA THR A 78 12.73 -3.50 -33.22
C THR A 78 12.65 -2.86 -34.58
N ARG A 79 13.54 -1.97 -34.85
CA ARG A 79 13.54 -0.98 -35.94
C ARG A 79 13.02 -1.48 -37.28
N ARG A 80 13.69 -2.42 -37.94
CA ARG A 80 13.32 -2.95 -39.28
C ARG A 80 12.88 -4.41 -39.27
N GLN A 81 12.92 -5.05 -38.09
CA GLN A 81 12.50 -6.41 -37.89
C GLN A 81 11.02 -6.45 -37.46
N GLY A 82 10.31 -7.48 -37.79
CA GLY A 82 8.89 -7.64 -37.48
C GLY A 82 8.57 -7.78 -36.00
N TYR A 83 9.56 -7.72 -35.10
CA TYR A 83 9.34 -7.86 -33.66
C TYR A 83 8.51 -6.71 -33.08
N ARG A 84 7.40 -7.06 -32.47
CA ARG A 84 6.53 -6.13 -31.72
C ARG A 84 6.10 -6.82 -30.43
N ARG A 85 6.16 -6.08 -29.31
CA ARG A 85 5.65 -6.57 -28.03
C ARG A 85 4.98 -5.43 -27.28
N THR A 86 3.79 -5.70 -26.75
CA THR A 86 3.04 -4.77 -25.91
C THR A 86 2.93 -5.35 -24.52
N ASN A 87 3.33 -4.61 -23.51
CA ASN A 87 3.12 -4.91 -22.11
C ASN A 87 2.30 -3.79 -21.47
N GLY A 88 1.77 -4.04 -20.29
CA GLY A 88 1.16 -3.01 -19.46
C GLY A 88 1.70 -3.10 -18.04
N HIS A 89 1.89 -1.95 -17.41
CA HIS A 89 2.27 -1.83 -15.99
C HIS A 89 1.27 -0.95 -15.26
N ARG A 90 0.92 -1.34 -14.04
CA ARG A 90 0.17 -0.51 -13.08
C ARG A 90 0.86 -0.59 -11.75
N GLN A 91 1.25 0.56 -11.22
CA GLN A 91 1.83 0.67 -9.89
C GLN A 91 0.70 0.77 -8.85
N MET A 92 0.92 0.20 -7.67
CA MET A 92 0.05 0.43 -6.52
C MET A 92 0.42 1.77 -5.91
N GLU A 93 -0.59 2.56 -5.60
CA GLU A 93 -0.48 3.91 -5.06
C GLU A 93 -1.37 4.02 -3.83
N SER A 94 -0.92 4.78 -2.83
CA SER A 94 -1.70 5.14 -1.66
C SER A 94 -2.15 6.59 -1.75
N VAL A 95 -3.43 6.83 -1.52
CA VAL A 95 -4.04 8.16 -1.47
C VAL A 95 -4.15 8.58 -0.02
N LEU A 96 -3.57 9.73 0.31
CA LEU A 96 -3.49 10.25 1.66
C LEU A 96 -4.06 11.66 1.73
N GLN A 97 -4.71 11.99 2.83
CA GLN A 97 -5.07 13.35 3.18
C GLN A 97 -4.20 13.85 4.32
N ILE A 98 -3.64 15.04 4.15
CA ILE A 98 -2.77 15.67 5.15
C ILE A 98 -3.67 16.30 6.24
N MET A 99 -3.48 15.83 7.45
CA MET A 99 -4.23 16.32 8.63
C MET A 99 -3.51 17.46 9.33
N GLY A 100 -2.19 17.40 9.40
CA GLY A 100 -1.45 18.42 10.11
C GLY A 100 0.04 18.38 9.82
N ILE A 101 0.68 19.51 10.09
CA ILE A 101 2.11 19.72 9.98
C ILE A 101 2.58 20.27 11.31
N GLU A 102 3.58 19.64 11.89
CA GLU A 102 4.19 20.05 13.16
C GLU A 102 5.69 20.21 12.96
N GLY A 103 6.25 21.27 13.48
CA GLY A 103 7.70 21.47 13.47
C GLY A 103 8.12 22.93 13.64
N SER A 104 9.36 23.14 14.06
CA SER A 104 9.97 24.46 14.27
C SER A 104 9.20 25.37 15.24
N GLY A 105 8.46 24.77 16.19
CA GLY A 105 7.65 25.54 17.15
C GLY A 105 6.34 26.09 16.57
N GLU A 106 5.95 25.68 15.37
CA GLU A 106 4.69 25.99 14.74
C GLU A 106 3.93 24.69 14.43
N SER A 107 2.61 24.75 14.52
CA SER A 107 1.74 23.66 14.11
C SER A 107 0.58 24.19 13.29
N ALA A 108 0.26 23.51 12.21
CA ALA A 108 -0.91 23.78 11.40
C ALA A 108 -1.72 22.49 11.27
N LYS A 109 -2.99 22.55 11.64
CA LYS A 109 -3.94 21.43 11.58
C LYS A 109 -5.08 21.77 10.65
N TRP A 110 -5.62 20.73 10.04
CA TRP A 110 -6.82 20.83 9.24
C TRP A 110 -8.00 20.27 10.03
N ASP A 111 -9.06 21.08 10.15
CA ASP A 111 -10.24 20.76 10.94
C ASP A 111 -11.41 20.19 10.11
N GLY A 112 -11.17 19.90 8.83
CA GLY A 112 -12.19 19.35 7.95
C GLY A 112 -12.40 17.84 8.15
N GLU A 113 -13.46 17.31 7.55
CA GLU A 113 -13.74 15.88 7.53
C GLU A 113 -12.96 15.17 6.41
N VAL A 114 -12.36 14.03 6.74
CA VAL A 114 -11.66 13.20 5.76
C VAL A 114 -12.69 12.54 4.85
N ASN A 115 -12.60 12.83 3.56
CA ASN A 115 -13.45 12.18 2.58
C ASN A 115 -12.89 10.79 2.26
N MET A 116 -13.48 9.76 2.87
CA MET A 116 -13.10 8.36 2.69
C MET A 116 -13.66 7.74 1.40
N MET A 117 -14.29 8.54 0.52
CA MET A 117 -14.83 8.01 -0.73
C MET A 117 -13.73 7.52 -1.65
N THR A 118 -13.84 6.29 -2.08
CA THR A 118 -12.91 5.70 -3.05
C THR A 118 -13.10 6.31 -4.44
N LYS A 119 -12.05 6.26 -5.27
CA LYS A 119 -12.16 6.72 -6.66
C LYS A 119 -13.26 5.98 -7.44
N ALA A 120 -13.52 4.73 -7.10
CA ALA A 120 -14.59 3.95 -7.71
C ALA A 120 -15.97 4.52 -7.39
N GLU A 121 -16.21 4.89 -6.15
CA GLU A 121 -17.46 5.51 -5.69
C GLU A 121 -17.66 6.90 -6.30
N ILE A 122 -16.61 7.74 -6.31
CA ILE A 122 -16.66 9.05 -6.95
C ILE A 122 -17.03 8.92 -8.43
N ASN A 123 -16.42 7.96 -9.14
CA ASN A 123 -16.73 7.70 -10.54
C ASN A 123 -18.15 7.13 -10.73
N ALA A 124 -18.61 6.27 -9.84
CA ALA A 124 -19.98 5.73 -9.87
C ALA A 124 -20.99 6.85 -9.68
N ARG A 125 -20.76 7.74 -8.70
CA ARG A 125 -21.61 8.90 -8.44
C ARG A 125 -21.64 9.87 -9.63
N ALA A 126 -20.48 10.13 -10.24
CA ALA A 126 -20.37 11.00 -11.42
C ALA A 126 -21.12 10.44 -12.64
N ARG A 127 -21.28 9.12 -12.72
CA ARG A 127 -22.05 8.42 -13.79
C ARG A 127 -23.53 8.22 -13.44
N GLY A 128 -23.98 8.69 -12.28
CA GLY A 128 -25.35 8.47 -11.81
C GLY A 128 -25.67 7.02 -11.45
N LEU A 129 -24.63 6.20 -11.19
CA LEU A 129 -24.81 4.83 -10.72
C LEU A 129 -25.06 4.87 -9.21
N ALA A 130 -26.01 4.05 -8.73
CA ALA A 130 -26.25 3.89 -7.30
C ALA A 130 -24.98 3.43 -6.60
N PRO A 131 -24.69 3.90 -5.36
CA PRO A 131 -23.59 3.37 -4.60
C PRO A 131 -23.79 1.85 -4.44
N ARG A 132 -22.74 1.08 -4.65
CA ARG A 132 -22.78 -0.36 -4.38
C ARG A 132 -23.12 -0.52 -2.90
N ALA A 133 -24.27 -1.12 -2.60
CA ALA A 133 -24.61 -1.49 -1.25
C ALA A 133 -23.47 -2.33 -0.69
N GLU A 134 -22.89 -1.88 0.40
CA GLU A 134 -21.98 -2.71 1.17
C GLU A 134 -22.74 -3.98 1.49
N THR A 135 -22.24 -5.11 1.03
CA THR A 135 -22.69 -6.41 1.48
C THR A 135 -22.35 -6.44 2.96
N THR A 136 -23.32 -6.08 3.79
CA THR A 136 -23.29 -6.39 5.21
C THR A 136 -22.92 -7.85 5.32
N GLU A 137 -21.80 -8.14 5.95
CA GLU A 137 -21.43 -9.47 6.36
C GLU A 137 -22.67 -10.12 6.95
N VAL A 138 -23.13 -11.18 6.30
CA VAL A 138 -24.14 -12.05 6.85
C VAL A 138 -23.51 -12.61 8.09
N GLU A 139 -23.91 -12.07 9.23
CA GLU A 139 -23.68 -12.62 10.54
C GLU A 139 -24.08 -14.10 10.45
N ALA A 140 -23.08 -14.98 10.44
CA ALA A 140 -23.27 -16.40 10.44
C ALA A 140 -23.92 -16.74 11.79
N GLU A 141 -25.23 -16.96 11.78
CA GLU A 141 -25.92 -17.55 12.92
C GLU A 141 -25.22 -18.85 13.32
N PRO A 142 -24.93 -19.03 14.63
CA PRO A 142 -24.32 -20.26 15.09
C PRO A 142 -25.32 -21.41 14.90
N VAL A 143 -25.03 -22.30 13.97
CA VAL A 143 -25.73 -23.59 13.85
C VAL A 143 -25.60 -24.32 15.17
N PRO A 144 -26.73 -24.78 15.79
CA PRO A 144 -26.67 -25.54 17.03
C PRO A 144 -25.98 -26.88 16.79
N VAL A 145 -24.90 -27.08 17.51
CA VAL A 145 -24.21 -28.37 17.59
C VAL A 145 -25.16 -29.37 18.27
N THR A 146 -25.79 -30.23 17.49
CA THR A 146 -26.42 -31.43 18.02
C THR A 146 -25.35 -32.50 18.25
N GLU A 147 -25.07 -32.72 19.49
CA GLU A 147 -24.32 -33.85 20.04
C GLU A 147 -25.12 -35.15 19.78
N ALA A 148 -24.54 -36.07 19.05
CA ALA A 148 -24.87 -37.48 19.20
C ALA A 148 -23.84 -38.41 18.53
N ALA A 149 -23.16 -39.15 19.40
CA ALA A 149 -22.82 -40.59 19.32
C ALA A 149 -21.70 -41.02 18.33
N GLU A 150 -20.54 -41.26 18.89
CA GLU A 150 -19.82 -42.55 19.11
C GLU A 150 -19.77 -43.58 17.96
N ALA A 151 -18.55 -43.72 17.45
CA ALA A 151 -17.70 -44.90 17.13
C ALA A 151 -18.20 -45.98 16.12
N PRO A 152 -17.32 -46.93 15.67
CA PRO A 152 -15.90 -46.86 15.34
C PRO A 152 -15.48 -47.59 14.03
N VAL A 153 -14.16 -47.44 13.68
CA VAL A 153 -13.28 -48.41 12.96
C VAL A 153 -13.55 -48.77 11.49
N ALA A 154 -12.64 -48.43 10.62
CA ALA A 154 -11.93 -49.39 9.78
C ALA A 154 -10.78 -48.73 8.97
N ALA A 155 -9.62 -49.25 9.22
CA ALA A 155 -8.39 -49.03 8.48
C ALA A 155 -8.51 -49.47 7.02
N LYS A 156 -7.88 -48.72 6.07
CA LYS A 156 -7.25 -49.28 4.88
C LYS A 156 -6.26 -48.30 4.23
N LYS A 157 -5.00 -48.62 4.51
CA LYS A 157 -3.90 -48.89 3.54
C LYS A 157 -3.53 -47.78 2.57
N ALA A 158 -2.35 -47.25 2.88
CA ALA A 158 -1.41 -46.69 1.90
C ALA A 158 -0.99 -47.73 0.86
N PRO A 159 -0.44 -47.30 -0.27
CA PRO A 159 0.87 -47.84 -0.63
C PRO A 159 1.93 -46.77 -0.82
N ALA A 160 3.07 -47.05 -0.22
CA ALA A 160 4.36 -46.52 -0.47
C ALA A 160 4.88 -46.99 -1.86
N LYS A 161 5.75 -46.16 -2.43
CA LYS A 161 6.97 -46.49 -3.22
C LYS A 161 7.22 -45.31 -4.14
N LYS A 162 8.40 -44.74 -4.28
CA LYS A 162 9.73 -45.35 -4.33
C LYS A 162 10.79 -44.28 -4.12
N ALA A 163 11.69 -44.58 -3.23
CA ALA A 163 13.02 -44.00 -3.15
C ALA A 163 13.85 -44.41 -4.38
N ALA A 164 14.70 -43.55 -4.83
CA ALA A 164 15.93 -43.92 -5.51
C ALA A 164 17.02 -42.93 -5.08
N ALA A 165 17.86 -43.45 -4.26
CA ALA A 165 19.19 -42.96 -3.92
C ALA A 165 20.12 -43.12 -5.13
N LYS A 166 21.12 -42.26 -5.22
CA LYS A 166 22.53 -42.60 -5.54
C LYS A 166 23.33 -41.32 -5.59
N THR A 167 24.21 -41.21 -4.70
CA THR A 167 25.64 -41.49 -4.48
C THR A 167 26.43 -40.22 -4.79
N GLU A 168 26.96 -39.57 -3.74
CA GLU A 168 28.33 -39.67 -3.23
C GLU A 168 29.42 -39.70 -4.32
N THR A 169 30.23 -38.66 -4.36
CA THR A 169 31.68 -38.81 -4.43
C THR A 169 32.34 -37.53 -3.87
N ALA A 170 33.06 -37.76 -2.81
CA ALA A 170 34.05 -36.87 -2.22
C ALA A 170 35.37 -37.03 -3.02
N ALA A 171 36.20 -35.99 -2.97
CA ALA A 171 37.69 -35.98 -2.93
C ALA A 171 38.11 -34.57 -3.35
N SER A 172 38.60 -33.71 -2.46
CA SER A 172 39.95 -33.62 -1.85
C SER A 172 41.05 -33.30 -2.86
N THR A 173 41.88 -32.41 -2.36
CA THR A 173 43.28 -32.04 -2.67
C THR A 173 43.41 -30.73 -3.42
N ASP A 174 43.97 -29.70 -2.84
CA ASP A 174 45.29 -29.42 -2.26
C ASP A 174 46.20 -28.67 -3.25
N GLU A 175 46.77 -27.59 -2.77
CA GLU A 175 48.06 -26.94 -3.09
C GLU A 175 48.38 -26.45 -4.52
N ALA A 176 48.58 -25.19 -4.65
CA ALA A 176 49.81 -24.42 -4.88
C ALA A 176 49.50 -22.92 -4.99
#